data_7277decaa4696cb6ccabc5842eec0b73
#
_entry.id   7277decaa4696cb6ccabc5842eec0b73
#
_cell.length_a   1.000
_cell.length_b   1.000
_cell.length_c   1.000
_cell.angle_alpha   90.00
_cell.angle_beta   90.00
_cell.angle_gamma   90.00
#
_symmetry.space_group_name_H-M   'P 1'
#
loop_
_entity.id
_entity.type
_entity.pdbx_description
1 polymer ?
#
loop_
_entity_poly.entity_id
_entity_poly.type
_entity_poly.pdbx_seq_one_letter_code
_entity_poly.pdbx_strand_id
1 'polypeptide(L)' 'MTPCRFTDYFENDVLRKRPYLRKEWCAAVLEQPFRVARQPDGRYRFWGLVPELGGRYLRVVTLADRVTVHNAFPDRRFTP' A
#
# COMPACT_ATOMS: atom_id res chain seq x y z
N MET A 1 -6.75 12.15 10.46
CA MET A 1 -5.72 11.61 9.57
C MET A 1 -4.98 10.48 10.26
N THR A 2 -4.96 9.31 9.67
CA THR A 2 -4.30 8.15 10.26
C THR A 2 -2.79 8.29 10.08
N PRO A 3 -1.99 8.22 11.16
CA PRO A 3 -0.54 8.25 11.01
C PRO A 3 -0.07 7.06 10.19
N CYS A 4 0.89 7.30 9.31
CA CYS A 4 1.41 6.30 8.40
C CYS A 4 2.93 6.29 8.52
N ARG A 5 3.49 5.09 8.73
CA ARG A 5 4.94 4.90 8.84
C ARG A 5 5.40 4.00 7.70
N PHE A 6 6.71 3.97 7.45
CA PHE A 6 7.29 3.17 6.38
C PHE A 6 8.50 2.43 6.93
N THR A 7 8.62 1.14 6.58
CA THR A 7 9.80 0.37 7.00
C THR A 7 11.02 0.80 6.21
N ASP A 8 12.20 0.47 6.73
CA ASP A 8 13.46 0.71 6.00
C ASP A 8 13.45 -0.06 4.68
N TYR A 9 12.86 -1.26 4.66
CA TYR A 9 12.72 -2.03 3.43
C TYR A 9 11.94 -1.25 2.39
N PHE A 10 10.82 -0.63 2.77
CA PHE A 10 10.03 0.18 1.85
C PHE A 10 10.85 1.36 1.32
N GLU A 11 11.53 2.08 2.22
CA GLU A 11 12.31 3.26 1.85
C GLU A 11 13.46 2.92 0.92
N ASN A 12 14.17 1.82 1.19
CA ASN A 12 15.41 1.51 0.50
C ASN A 12 15.23 0.58 -0.69
N ASP A 13 14.28 -0.37 -0.62
CA ASP A 13 14.12 -1.39 -1.66
C ASP A 13 12.89 -1.16 -2.53
N VAL A 14 11.74 -0.92 -1.92
CA VAL A 14 10.50 -0.78 -2.67
C VAL A 14 10.51 0.47 -3.52
N LEU A 15 10.89 1.61 -2.95
CA LEU A 15 10.95 2.87 -3.71
C LEU A 15 12.03 2.83 -4.78
N ARG A 16 13.10 2.08 -4.57
CA ARG A 16 14.14 1.92 -5.59
C ARG A 16 13.61 1.15 -6.79
N LYS A 17 12.89 0.06 -6.56
CA LYS A 17 12.32 -0.77 -7.62
C LYS A 17 11.16 -0.07 -8.32
N ARG A 18 10.42 0.76 -7.59
CA ARG A 18 9.25 1.44 -8.10
C ARG A 18 9.35 2.94 -7.81
N PRO A 19 10.23 3.64 -8.54
CA PRO A 19 10.47 5.07 -8.26
C PRO A 19 9.26 5.96 -8.53
N TYR A 20 8.27 5.46 -9.27
CA TYR A 20 7.04 6.21 -9.53
C TYR A 20 6.10 6.24 -8.31
N LEU A 21 6.31 5.34 -7.33
CA LEU A 21 5.45 5.29 -6.14
C LEU A 21 5.59 6.54 -5.29
N ARG A 22 4.46 6.98 -4.74
CA ARG A 22 4.42 8.09 -3.82
C ARG A 22 3.86 7.64 -2.48
N LYS A 23 4.50 8.09 -1.40
CA LYS A 23 4.06 7.78 -0.05
C LYS A 23 2.64 8.26 0.21
N GLU A 24 2.27 9.39 -0.40
CA GLU A 24 0.93 9.97 -0.27
C GLU A 24 -0.15 9.01 -0.77
N TRP A 25 0.16 8.23 -1.82
CA TRP A 25 -0.79 7.25 -2.33
C TRP A 25 -1.02 6.14 -1.32
N CYS A 26 0.04 5.68 -0.66
CA CYS A 26 -0.08 4.66 0.36
C CYS A 26 -0.92 5.15 1.53
N ALA A 27 -0.66 6.36 1.99
CA ALA A 27 -1.43 6.96 3.08
C ALA A 27 -2.91 7.09 2.71
N ALA A 28 -3.20 7.51 1.48
CA ALA A 28 -4.58 7.65 1.03
C ALA A 28 -5.30 6.30 0.98
N VAL A 29 -4.61 5.26 0.54
CA VAL A 29 -5.20 3.91 0.50
C VAL A 29 -5.49 3.42 1.91
N LEU A 30 -4.60 3.65 2.87
CA LEU A 30 -4.82 3.24 4.25
C LEU A 30 -5.99 4.00 4.87
N GLU A 31 -6.18 5.25 4.50
CA GLU A 31 -7.25 6.08 5.04
C GLU A 31 -8.62 5.68 4.52
N GLN A 32 -8.71 5.36 3.22
CA GLN A 32 -9.98 4.99 2.58
C GLN A 32 -9.79 3.78 1.68
N PRO A 33 -9.56 2.59 2.24
CA PRO A 33 -9.36 1.41 1.42
C PRO A 33 -10.68 0.93 0.82
N PHE A 34 -10.60 0.41 -0.41
CA PHE A 34 -11.71 -0.27 -1.03
C PHE A 34 -11.93 -1.65 -0.39
N ARG A 35 -10.83 -2.32 -0.06
CA ARG A 35 -10.85 -3.65 0.56
C ARG A 35 -9.63 -3.82 1.47
N VAL A 36 -9.83 -4.55 2.56
CA VAL A 36 -8.76 -4.90 3.50
C VAL A 36 -8.80 -6.40 3.74
N ALA A 37 -7.64 -7.05 3.75
CA ALA A 37 -7.53 -8.48 4.05
C ALA A 37 -6.30 -8.74 4.91
N ARG A 38 -6.42 -9.71 5.82
CA ARG A 38 -5.28 -10.13 6.63
C ARG A 38 -4.54 -11.25 5.94
N GLN A 39 -3.21 -11.19 5.93
CA GLN A 39 -2.37 -12.26 5.40
C GLN A 39 -2.09 -13.31 6.47
N PRO A 40 -1.77 -14.55 6.07
CA PRO A 40 -1.44 -15.60 7.04
C PRO A 40 -0.25 -15.25 7.94
N ASP A 41 0.68 -14.41 7.46
CA ASP A 41 1.85 -14.00 8.23
C ASP A 41 1.56 -12.86 9.21
N GLY A 42 0.30 -12.44 9.34
CA GLY A 42 -0.10 -11.36 10.25
C GLY A 42 -0.05 -9.99 9.66
N ARG A 43 0.44 -9.83 8.44
CA ARG A 43 0.40 -8.54 7.74
C ARG A 43 -0.98 -8.30 7.17
N TYR A 44 -1.23 -7.05 6.72
CA TYR A 44 -2.50 -6.67 6.13
C TYR A 44 -2.30 -6.14 4.73
N ARG A 45 -3.26 -6.43 3.85
CA ARG A 45 -3.33 -5.90 2.50
C ARG A 45 -4.47 -4.90 2.44
N PHE A 46 -4.17 -3.74 1.86
CA PHE A 46 -5.17 -2.70 1.64
C PHE A 46 -5.18 -2.40 0.15
N TRP A 47 -6.34 -2.36 -0.46
CA TRP A 47 -6.47 -1.97 -1.87
C TRP A 47 -7.24 -0.69 -1.98
N GLY A 48 -6.75 0.24 -2.76
CA GLY A 48 -7.44 1.48 -3.04
C GLY A 48 -7.15 1.98 -4.44
N LEU A 49 -8.10 2.67 -5.01
CA LEU A 49 -7.94 3.24 -6.34
C LEU A 49 -7.01 4.43 -6.30
N VAL A 50 -6.04 4.45 -7.20
CA VAL A 50 -5.13 5.58 -7.36
C VAL A 50 -5.28 6.09 -8.78
N PRO A 51 -6.00 7.21 -8.97
CA PRO A 51 -6.25 7.74 -10.33
C PRO A 51 -4.95 8.02 -11.10
N GLU A 52 -3.91 8.47 -10.40
CA GLU A 52 -2.62 8.78 -11.02
C GLU A 52 -1.93 7.55 -11.62
N LEU A 53 -2.38 6.35 -11.24
CA LEU A 53 -1.88 5.10 -11.82
C LEU A 53 -2.75 4.61 -12.98
N GLY A 54 -3.43 5.52 -13.67
CA GLY A 54 -4.30 5.15 -14.78
C GLY A 54 -5.53 4.37 -14.34
N GLY A 55 -6.05 4.66 -13.16
CA GLY A 55 -7.23 3.99 -12.63
C GLY A 55 -6.96 2.61 -12.05
N ARG A 56 -5.71 2.28 -11.77
CA ARG A 56 -5.36 1.00 -11.18
C ARG A 56 -5.51 1.03 -9.66
N TYR A 57 -5.70 -0.16 -9.08
CA TYR A 57 -5.73 -0.31 -7.64
C TYR A 57 -4.33 -0.53 -7.12
N LEU A 58 -3.97 0.20 -6.09
CA LEU A 58 -2.69 0.03 -5.41
C LEU A 58 -2.91 -0.93 -4.24
N ARG A 59 -2.08 -1.98 -4.18
CA ARG A 59 -2.04 -2.85 -3.01
C ARG A 59 -0.97 -2.32 -2.07
N VAL A 60 -1.37 -1.99 -0.85
CA VAL A 60 -0.46 -1.54 0.20
C VAL A 60 -0.42 -2.62 1.27
N VAL A 61 0.78 -3.12 1.57
CA VAL A 61 0.96 -4.15 2.59
C VAL A 61 1.56 -3.50 3.83
N THR A 62 0.88 -3.65 4.97
CA THR A 62 1.38 -3.12 6.24
C THR A 62 1.81 -4.25 7.15
N LEU A 63 2.57 -3.89 8.18
CA LEU A 63 2.82 -4.78 9.30
C LEU A 63 1.52 -4.98 10.09
N ALA A 64 1.57 -5.79 11.16
CA ALA A 64 0.39 -6.12 11.95
C ALA A 64 -0.28 -4.90 12.57
N ASP A 65 0.45 -3.79 12.71
CA ASP A 65 -0.08 -2.55 13.29
C ASP A 65 -1.04 -1.81 12.36
N ARG A 66 -1.14 -2.21 11.09
CA ARG A 66 -2.00 -1.62 10.06
C ARG A 66 -1.65 -0.18 9.67
N VAL A 67 -0.52 0.33 10.12
CA VAL A 67 -0.10 1.71 9.83
C VAL A 67 1.32 1.80 9.29
N THR A 68 2.15 0.76 9.47
CA THR A 68 3.52 0.75 8.98
C THR A 68 3.56 0.05 7.63
N VAL A 69 3.76 0.82 6.57
CA VAL A 69 3.79 0.30 5.19
C VAL A 69 5.11 -0.42 4.96
N HIS A 70 5.01 -1.67 4.49
CA HIS A 70 6.17 -2.50 4.20
C HIS A 70 6.38 -2.72 2.72
N ASN A 71 5.29 -2.74 1.93
CA ASN A 71 5.36 -2.93 0.48
C ASN A 71 4.17 -2.25 -0.16
N ALA A 72 4.29 -1.94 -1.44
CA ALA A 72 3.18 -1.40 -2.22
C ALA A 72 3.47 -1.59 -3.69
N PHE A 73 2.43 -1.95 -4.46
CA PHE A 73 2.56 -2.10 -5.91
C PHE A 73 1.18 -2.07 -6.55
N PRO A 74 1.10 -1.63 -7.82
CA PRO A 74 -0.16 -1.70 -8.56
C PRO A 74 -0.56 -3.16 -8.74
N ASP A 75 -1.79 -3.50 -8.38
CA ASP A 75 -2.26 -4.88 -8.42
C ASP A 75 -3.18 -5.08 -9.62
N ARG A 76 -2.63 -5.62 -10.69
CA ARG A 76 -3.38 -5.86 -11.93
C ARG A 76 -4.40 -6.98 -11.80
N ARG A 77 -4.24 -7.83 -10.80
CA ARG A 77 -5.13 -8.99 -10.60
C ARG A 77 -6.30 -8.67 -9.71
N PHE A 78 -6.26 -7.51 -9.05
CA PHE A 78 -7.34 -7.15 -8.15
C PHE A 78 -8.60 -6.81 -8.94
N THR A 79 -9.70 -7.46 -8.58
CA THR A 79 -11.01 -7.22 -9.18
C THR A 79 -11.94 -6.68 -8.09
N PRO A 80 -12.38 -5.42 -8.21
CA PRO A 80 -13.31 -4.86 -7.21
C PRO A 80 -14.67 -5.51 -7.19
#